data_caf892b7ddf24da4ec0fb0dd168c6d9c
#
_entry.id   caf892b7ddf24da4ec0fb0dd168c6d9c
#
_cell.length_a   1.000
_cell.length_b   1.000
_cell.length_c   1.000
_cell.angle_alpha   90.00
_cell.angle_beta   90.00
_cell.angle_gamma   90.00
#
_symmetry.space_group_name_H-M   'P 1'
#
loop_
_entity.id
_entity.type
_entity.pdbx_description
1 polymer ?
#
loop_
_entity_poly.entity_id
_entity_poly.type
_entity_poly.pdbx_seq_one_letter_code
_entity_poly.pdbx_strand_id
1 'polypeptide(L)'
;ERLGNKYKDIKVLFGAEVDINSKGEMDYPDDVLKEMDIVIGAIHAGFKQSKEVITKRIIKACENKYVHIVAHPTGRLWGSRDAYDIDFQEVFKAARDTNTALEINSFPQRLDLNDINARMAKDSGVKIAINTDAHKAEQMDMMRFGVAVARRAWLERKDVVNTRPLSKLELKK
;
A
#
# COMPACT_ATOMS: atom_id res chain seq x y z
N GLU A 1 2.65 2.97 27.12
CA GLU A 1 1.78 4.16 26.93
C GLU A 1 1.66 4.44 25.44
N ARG A 2 0.44 4.42 24.89
CA ARG A 2 0.21 4.76 23.48
C ARG A 2 0.55 6.24 23.28
N LEU A 3 1.50 6.53 22.37
CA LEU A 3 1.91 7.90 21.99
C LEU A 3 0.72 8.80 21.64
N GLY A 4 -0.39 8.22 21.15
CA GLY A 4 -1.62 8.95 20.83
C GLY A 4 -2.27 9.72 21.96
N ASN A 5 -1.96 9.41 23.23
CA ASN A 5 -2.47 10.16 24.37
C ASN A 5 -1.67 11.46 24.64
N LYS A 6 -0.48 11.60 24.04
CA LYS A 6 0.41 12.75 24.24
C LYS A 6 0.06 13.92 23.33
N TYR A 7 -0.54 13.68 22.18
CA TYR A 7 -0.84 14.69 21.17
C TYR A 7 -2.35 14.78 20.95
N LYS A 8 -2.95 15.92 21.32
CA LYS A 8 -4.42 16.11 21.19
C LYS A 8 -4.86 16.45 19.77
N ASP A 9 -3.95 16.97 18.97
CA ASP A 9 -4.25 17.49 17.61
C ASP A 9 -3.98 16.47 16.48
N ILE A 10 -3.43 15.32 16.84
CA ILE A 10 -3.13 14.25 15.88
C ILE A 10 -3.48 12.88 16.47
N LYS A 11 -4.14 12.05 15.69
CA LYS A 11 -4.36 10.64 16.05
C LYS A 11 -3.28 9.78 15.45
N VAL A 12 -2.49 9.13 16.27
CA VAL A 12 -1.51 8.13 15.85
C VAL A 12 -2.21 6.78 15.80
N LEU A 13 -2.21 6.15 14.61
CA LEU A 13 -2.71 4.80 14.42
C LEU A 13 -1.61 3.78 14.74
N PHE A 14 -1.99 2.70 15.41
CA PHE A 14 -1.12 1.56 15.62
C PHE A 14 -1.21 0.60 14.44
N GLY A 15 -0.08 0.24 13.84
CA GLY A 15 -0.07 -0.66 12.69
C GLY A 15 1.30 -1.20 12.36
N ALA A 16 1.37 -2.05 11.35
CA ALA A 16 2.61 -2.61 10.84
C ALA A 16 2.58 -2.78 9.33
N GLU A 17 3.76 -2.69 8.72
CA GLU A 17 4.04 -3.29 7.42
C GLU A 17 4.44 -4.74 7.66
N VAL A 18 3.66 -5.67 7.11
CA VAL A 18 3.76 -7.11 7.37
C VAL A 18 4.10 -7.83 6.08
N ASP A 19 5.06 -8.73 6.15
CA ASP A 19 5.50 -9.50 4.99
C ASP A 19 4.38 -10.42 4.46
N ILE A 20 4.20 -10.37 3.14
CA ILE A 20 3.44 -11.34 2.38
C ILE A 20 4.40 -12.47 2.03
N ASN A 21 4.29 -13.62 2.66
CA ASN A 21 5.20 -14.75 2.48
C ASN A 21 5.07 -15.37 1.07
N SER A 22 5.91 -16.35 0.75
CA SER A 22 5.96 -16.99 -0.57
C SER A 22 4.66 -17.69 -0.99
N LYS A 23 3.75 -17.95 -0.03
CA LYS A 23 2.42 -18.56 -0.25
C LYS A 23 1.29 -17.52 -0.31
N GLY A 24 1.61 -16.24 -0.14
CA GLY A 24 0.65 -15.14 -0.10
C GLY A 24 -0.05 -14.97 1.25
N GLU A 25 0.45 -15.60 2.31
CA GLU A 25 -0.05 -15.44 3.66
C GLU A 25 0.70 -14.30 4.34
N MET A 26 0.07 -13.66 5.31
CA MET A 26 0.73 -12.65 6.14
C MET A 26 1.60 -13.35 7.19
N ASP A 27 2.79 -12.81 7.47
CA ASP A 27 3.71 -13.37 8.46
C ASP A 27 3.17 -13.27 9.90
N TYR A 28 2.21 -12.38 10.15
CA TYR A 28 1.50 -12.33 11.42
C TYR A 28 0.16 -13.05 11.31
N PRO A 29 -0.22 -13.83 12.34
CA PRO A 29 -1.51 -14.49 12.37
C PRO A 29 -2.66 -13.49 12.57
N ASP A 30 -3.86 -13.87 12.17
CA ASP A 30 -5.05 -13.01 12.16
C ASP A 30 -5.41 -12.44 13.54
N ASP A 31 -5.10 -13.13 14.63
CA ASP A 31 -5.34 -12.66 15.99
C ASP A 31 -4.41 -11.49 16.40
N VAL A 32 -3.24 -11.40 15.79
CA VAL A 32 -2.35 -10.24 15.92
C VAL A 32 -2.78 -9.10 15.00
N LEU A 33 -3.11 -9.42 13.73
CA LEU A 33 -3.51 -8.42 12.75
C LEU A 33 -4.76 -7.64 13.16
N LYS A 34 -5.74 -8.32 13.79
CA LYS A 34 -6.99 -7.68 14.24
C LYS A 34 -6.83 -6.63 15.33
N GLU A 35 -5.71 -6.67 16.08
CA GLU A 35 -5.42 -5.69 17.13
C GLU A 35 -4.83 -4.38 16.58
N MET A 36 -4.53 -4.33 15.27
CA MET A 36 -3.95 -3.17 14.60
C MET A 36 -5.04 -2.26 14.04
N ASP A 37 -4.82 -0.95 14.14
CA ASP A 37 -5.67 0.05 13.47
C ASP A 37 -5.47 0.02 11.95
N ILE A 38 -4.26 -0.34 11.47
CA ILE A 38 -3.91 -0.43 10.06
C ILE A 38 -2.86 -1.52 9.81
N VAL A 39 -3.08 -2.33 8.78
CA VAL A 39 -2.13 -3.36 8.32
C VAL A 39 -1.79 -3.07 6.86
N ILE A 40 -0.50 -3.03 6.58
CA ILE A 40 0.05 -2.82 5.24
C ILE A 40 0.78 -4.11 4.85
N GLY A 41 0.35 -4.77 3.77
CA GLY A 41 1.01 -5.98 3.27
C GLY A 41 2.10 -5.63 2.28
N ALA A 42 3.28 -6.24 2.40
CA ALA A 42 4.42 -5.98 1.51
C ALA A 42 5.15 -7.26 1.10
N ILE A 43 5.74 -7.27 -0.09
CA ILE A 43 6.63 -8.34 -0.54
C ILE A 43 8.08 -7.89 -0.38
N HIS A 44 8.83 -8.54 0.52
CA HIS A 44 10.26 -8.27 0.74
C HIS A 44 11.18 -9.44 0.37
N ALA A 45 10.62 -10.58 -0.05
CA ALA A 45 11.37 -11.75 -0.45
C ALA A 45 10.72 -12.47 -1.64
N GLY A 46 11.51 -13.29 -2.35
CA GLY A 46 10.99 -14.10 -3.46
C GLY A 46 10.74 -13.31 -4.75
N PHE A 47 11.48 -12.22 -4.97
CA PHE A 47 11.31 -11.32 -6.14
C PHE A 47 11.53 -11.98 -7.51
N LYS A 48 12.16 -13.17 -7.55
CA LYS A 48 12.42 -13.94 -8.78
C LYS A 48 11.35 -14.99 -9.09
N GLN A 49 10.27 -15.03 -8.31
CA GLN A 49 9.14 -15.90 -8.61
C GLN A 49 8.44 -15.47 -9.91
N SER A 50 7.71 -16.40 -10.54
CA SER A 50 7.00 -16.09 -11.78
C SER A 50 5.90 -15.05 -11.57
N LYS A 51 5.50 -14.40 -12.66
CA LYS A 51 4.40 -13.43 -12.69
C LYS A 51 3.15 -13.98 -11.99
N GLU A 52 2.78 -15.22 -12.32
CA GLU A 52 1.57 -15.87 -11.79
C GLU A 52 1.66 -16.07 -10.27
N VAL A 53 2.84 -16.44 -9.78
CA VAL A 53 3.05 -16.68 -8.34
C VAL A 53 2.98 -15.37 -7.56
N ILE A 54 3.68 -14.31 -8.02
CA ILE A 54 3.65 -13.01 -7.36
C ILE A 54 2.26 -12.39 -7.41
N THR A 55 1.57 -12.48 -8.56
CA THR A 55 0.19 -12.02 -8.70
C THR A 55 -0.72 -12.69 -7.67
N LYS A 56 -0.66 -14.03 -7.53
CA LYS A 56 -1.45 -14.77 -6.55
C LYS A 56 -1.11 -14.38 -5.10
N ARG A 57 0.15 -14.10 -4.79
CA ARG A 57 0.55 -13.61 -3.46
C ARG A 57 -0.14 -12.30 -3.12
N ILE A 58 -0.14 -11.34 -4.03
CA ILE A 58 -0.78 -10.04 -3.83
C ILE A 58 -2.30 -10.20 -3.72
N ILE A 59 -2.93 -11.01 -4.58
CA ILE A 59 -4.37 -11.29 -4.53
C ILE A 59 -4.74 -11.87 -3.17
N LYS A 60 -4.01 -12.89 -2.70
CA LYS A 60 -4.28 -13.51 -1.40
C LYS A 60 -4.13 -12.54 -0.23
N ALA A 61 -3.14 -11.63 -0.31
CA ALA A 61 -3.03 -10.55 0.67
C ALA A 61 -4.23 -9.59 0.60
N CYS A 62 -4.70 -9.24 -0.60
CA CYS A 62 -5.92 -8.45 -0.76
C CYS A 62 -7.17 -9.16 -0.20
N GLU A 63 -7.25 -10.49 -0.27
CA GLU A 63 -8.36 -11.27 0.26
C GLU A 63 -8.34 -11.37 1.80
N ASN A 64 -7.18 -11.18 2.43
CA ASN A 64 -7.10 -11.14 3.89
C ASN A 64 -7.86 -9.91 4.42
N LYS A 65 -8.85 -10.13 5.27
CA LYS A 65 -9.77 -9.10 5.78
C LYS A 65 -9.09 -8.01 6.60
N TYR A 66 -7.89 -8.23 7.11
CA TYR A 66 -7.14 -7.28 7.93
C TYR A 66 -6.14 -6.46 7.12
N VAL A 67 -5.82 -6.84 5.88
CA VAL A 67 -4.89 -6.08 5.04
C VAL A 67 -5.61 -4.91 4.40
N HIS A 68 -5.23 -3.70 4.76
CA HIS A 68 -5.85 -2.46 4.32
C HIS A 68 -5.18 -1.88 3.06
N ILE A 69 -3.85 -2.02 2.97
CA ILE A 69 -3.03 -1.45 1.90
C ILE A 69 -2.02 -2.50 1.46
N VAL A 70 -1.73 -2.58 0.15
CA VAL A 70 -0.54 -3.27 -0.37
C VAL A 70 0.51 -2.24 -0.69
N ALA A 71 1.66 -2.31 0.01
CA ALA A 71 2.78 -1.39 -0.15
C ALA A 71 3.60 -1.70 -1.39
N HIS A 72 4.18 -0.63 -2.00
CA HIS A 72 5.10 -0.70 -3.13
C HIS A 72 4.86 -1.91 -4.06
N PRO A 73 3.71 -1.97 -4.75
CA PRO A 73 3.15 -3.19 -5.34
C PRO A 73 4.00 -3.85 -6.44
N THR A 74 4.98 -3.13 -7.00
CA THR A 74 5.90 -3.71 -8.00
C THR A 74 7.28 -4.08 -7.42
N GLY A 75 7.52 -3.73 -6.17
CA GLY A 75 8.78 -4.01 -5.47
C GLY A 75 10.01 -3.33 -6.07
N ARG A 76 9.82 -2.38 -7.00
CA ARG A 76 10.93 -1.65 -7.64
C ARG A 76 11.76 -0.88 -6.62
N LEU A 77 13.06 -0.87 -6.85
CA LEU A 77 14.00 -0.03 -6.12
C LEU A 77 15.06 0.51 -7.10
N TRP A 78 14.92 1.78 -7.48
CA TRP A 78 15.79 2.43 -8.46
C TRP A 78 17.27 2.26 -8.12
N GLY A 79 18.06 1.83 -9.13
CA GLY A 79 19.49 1.58 -8.98
C GLY A 79 19.86 0.26 -8.27
N SER A 80 18.87 -0.52 -7.80
CA SER A 80 19.11 -1.75 -7.04
C SER A 80 18.28 -2.94 -7.52
N ARG A 81 17.00 -2.73 -7.82
CA ARG A 81 16.09 -3.82 -8.20
C ARG A 81 15.03 -3.35 -9.16
N ASP A 82 14.87 -4.06 -10.27
CA ASP A 82 13.77 -3.85 -11.19
C ASP A 82 12.42 -4.28 -10.57
N ALA A 83 11.33 -3.75 -11.13
CA ALA A 83 10.00 -4.23 -10.79
C ALA A 83 9.86 -5.72 -11.16
N TYR A 84 9.23 -6.48 -10.30
CA TYR A 84 8.82 -7.82 -10.68
C TYR A 84 7.53 -7.77 -11.53
N ASP A 85 7.35 -8.80 -12.36
CA ASP A 85 6.16 -8.90 -13.19
C ASP A 85 4.95 -9.32 -12.36
N ILE A 86 3.83 -8.60 -12.57
CA ILE A 86 2.52 -8.96 -12.01
C ILE A 86 1.43 -8.80 -13.07
N ASP A 87 0.32 -9.49 -12.91
CA ASP A 87 -0.88 -9.22 -13.67
C ASP A 87 -1.68 -8.09 -13.00
N PHE A 88 -1.49 -6.89 -13.51
CA PHE A 88 -2.16 -5.71 -12.96
C PHE A 88 -3.68 -5.80 -13.00
N GLN A 89 -4.26 -6.44 -14.04
CA GLN A 89 -5.72 -6.54 -14.16
C GLN A 89 -6.30 -7.42 -13.06
N GLU A 90 -5.67 -8.56 -12.78
CA GLU A 90 -6.08 -9.45 -11.69
C GLU A 90 -5.86 -8.80 -10.32
N VAL A 91 -4.71 -8.13 -10.11
CA VAL A 91 -4.43 -7.40 -8.86
C VAL A 91 -5.43 -6.27 -8.64
N PHE A 92 -5.70 -5.46 -9.66
CA PHE A 92 -6.66 -4.36 -9.55
C PHE A 92 -8.08 -4.85 -9.27
N LYS A 93 -8.49 -5.94 -9.93
CA LYS A 93 -9.77 -6.57 -9.66
C LYS A 93 -9.86 -7.01 -8.19
N ALA A 94 -8.86 -7.75 -7.68
CA ALA A 94 -8.84 -8.21 -6.31
C ALA A 94 -8.83 -7.03 -5.31
N ALA A 95 -8.00 -6.02 -5.53
CA ALA A 95 -7.89 -4.85 -4.67
C ALA A 95 -9.23 -4.07 -4.61
N ARG A 96 -9.88 -3.85 -5.75
CA ARG A 96 -11.20 -3.21 -5.81
C ARG A 96 -12.26 -4.04 -5.10
N ASP A 97 -12.37 -5.34 -5.42
CA ASP A 97 -13.43 -6.22 -4.93
C ASP A 97 -13.33 -6.46 -3.42
N THR A 98 -12.11 -6.31 -2.85
CA THR A 98 -11.84 -6.45 -1.42
C THR A 98 -11.71 -5.12 -0.69
N ASN A 99 -11.85 -3.99 -1.38
CA ASN A 99 -11.61 -2.64 -0.84
C ASN A 99 -10.21 -2.50 -0.19
N THR A 100 -9.19 -3.11 -0.79
CA THR A 100 -7.79 -2.94 -0.41
C THR A 100 -7.20 -1.80 -1.24
N ALA A 101 -6.54 -0.83 -0.60
CA ALA A 101 -5.85 0.22 -1.33
C ALA A 101 -4.48 -0.28 -1.85
N LEU A 102 -4.03 0.27 -2.97
CA LEU A 102 -2.66 0.11 -3.44
C LEU A 102 -1.85 1.38 -3.13
N GLU A 103 -0.60 1.21 -2.82
CA GLU A 103 0.26 2.32 -2.44
C GLU A 103 0.85 3.06 -3.65
N ILE A 104 0.97 4.38 -3.52
CA ILE A 104 2.04 5.17 -4.16
C ILE A 104 3.05 5.47 -3.07
N ASN A 105 4.14 4.70 -3.02
CA ASN A 105 5.25 4.96 -2.13
C ASN A 105 6.02 6.19 -2.62
N SER A 106 6.12 7.20 -1.77
CA SER A 106 6.73 8.49 -2.12
C SER A 106 8.24 8.50 -2.01
N PHE A 107 8.86 7.43 -1.51
CA PHE A 107 10.30 7.35 -1.38
C PHE A 107 10.96 7.43 -2.76
N PRO A 108 11.92 8.34 -3.01
CA PRO A 108 12.45 8.59 -4.36
C PRO A 108 13.03 7.37 -5.07
N GLN A 109 13.59 6.43 -4.31
CA GLN A 109 14.10 5.19 -4.88
C GLN A 109 12.99 4.18 -5.25
N ARG A 110 11.75 4.40 -4.79
CA ARG A 110 10.60 3.54 -5.12
C ARG A 110 9.71 4.19 -6.17
N LEU A 111 9.00 5.26 -5.81
CA LEU A 111 7.91 5.88 -6.57
C LEU A 111 6.98 4.81 -7.16
N ASP A 112 6.45 3.95 -6.29
CA ASP A 112 5.74 2.72 -6.61
C ASP A 112 4.37 2.67 -5.90
N LEU A 113 3.27 2.66 -6.62
CA LEU A 113 3.10 2.63 -8.08
C LEU A 113 3.66 3.87 -8.80
N ASN A 114 4.11 3.70 -10.06
CA ASN A 114 4.38 4.83 -10.95
C ASN A 114 3.07 5.45 -11.46
N ASP A 115 3.19 6.56 -12.19
CA ASP A 115 2.05 7.32 -12.72
C ASP A 115 1.17 6.50 -13.70
N ILE A 116 1.77 5.67 -14.55
CA ILE A 116 1.03 4.83 -15.50
C ILE A 116 0.19 3.78 -14.76
N ASN A 117 0.81 3.04 -13.85
CA ASN A 117 0.13 2.00 -13.08
C ASN A 117 -0.91 2.57 -12.12
N ALA A 118 -0.63 3.71 -11.50
CA ALA A 118 -1.58 4.43 -10.65
C ALA A 118 -2.80 4.91 -11.44
N ARG A 119 -2.61 5.36 -12.70
CA ARG A 119 -3.71 5.70 -13.60
C ARG A 119 -4.56 4.48 -13.93
N MET A 120 -3.93 3.36 -14.29
CA MET A 120 -4.64 2.11 -14.58
C MET A 120 -5.43 1.62 -13.36
N ALA A 121 -4.86 1.71 -12.15
CA ALA A 121 -5.52 1.37 -10.91
C ALA A 121 -6.77 2.24 -10.68
N LYS A 122 -6.66 3.57 -10.83
CA LYS A 122 -7.81 4.49 -10.78
C LYS A 122 -8.89 4.09 -11.78
N ASP A 123 -8.54 3.89 -13.04
CA ASP A 123 -9.50 3.58 -14.12
C ASP A 123 -10.18 2.21 -13.88
N SER A 124 -9.54 1.33 -13.10
CA SER A 124 -10.10 0.06 -12.61
C SER A 124 -10.92 0.19 -11.31
N GLY A 125 -11.04 1.39 -10.73
CA GLY A 125 -11.79 1.67 -9.51
C GLY A 125 -11.07 1.33 -8.20
N VAL A 126 -9.75 1.12 -8.25
CA VAL A 126 -8.92 0.86 -7.06
C VAL A 126 -8.64 2.15 -6.31
N LYS A 127 -8.71 2.10 -4.98
CA LYS A 127 -8.28 3.21 -4.11
C LYS A 127 -6.77 3.23 -3.96
N ILE A 128 -6.22 4.44 -3.86
CA ILE A 128 -4.78 4.66 -3.72
C ILE A 128 -4.48 5.25 -2.33
N ALA A 129 -3.44 4.75 -1.69
CA ALA A 129 -2.81 5.38 -0.52
C ALA A 129 -1.49 6.02 -0.93
N ILE A 130 -1.24 7.28 -0.55
CA ILE A 130 0.05 7.94 -0.81
C ILE A 130 0.81 7.96 0.51
N ASN A 131 1.92 7.22 0.60
CA ASN A 131 2.71 7.08 1.80
C ASN A 131 4.17 7.46 1.57
N THR A 132 4.88 7.83 2.63
CA THR A 132 6.30 8.24 2.54
C THR A 132 7.26 7.10 2.83
N ASP A 133 6.81 6.04 3.50
CA ASP A 133 7.70 4.98 4.01
C ASP A 133 8.84 5.58 4.87
N ALA A 134 8.49 6.61 5.66
CA ALA A 134 9.46 7.42 6.40
C ALA A 134 10.00 6.68 7.63
N HIS A 135 11.32 6.55 7.71
CA HIS A 135 12.07 6.00 8.84
C HIS A 135 12.75 7.10 9.68
N LYS A 136 12.66 8.35 9.24
CA LYS A 136 13.16 9.56 9.91
C LYS A 136 12.19 10.71 9.64
N ALA A 137 12.14 11.69 10.54
CA ALA A 137 11.22 12.82 10.45
C ALA A 137 11.37 13.60 9.12
N GLU A 138 12.59 13.81 8.65
CA GLU A 138 12.89 14.54 7.42
C GLU A 138 12.36 13.84 6.16
N GLN A 139 12.18 12.53 6.23
CA GLN A 139 11.64 11.74 5.11
C GLN A 139 10.12 11.94 4.91
N MET A 140 9.43 12.54 5.88
CA MET A 140 8.01 12.89 5.73
C MET A 140 7.80 13.92 4.62
N ASP A 141 8.78 14.79 4.34
CA ASP A 141 8.75 15.76 3.23
C ASP A 141 8.75 15.10 1.84
N MET A 142 9.09 13.81 1.77
CA MET A 142 9.03 13.03 0.51
C MET A 142 7.60 12.85 0.01
N MET A 143 6.58 13.10 0.83
CA MET A 143 5.17 13.08 0.42
C MET A 143 4.93 13.85 -0.89
N ARG A 144 5.65 14.93 -1.11
CA ARG A 144 5.56 15.75 -2.35
C ARG A 144 5.82 14.94 -3.63
N PHE A 145 6.68 13.94 -3.58
CA PHE A 145 6.99 13.10 -4.75
C PHE A 145 5.82 12.15 -5.07
N GLY A 146 5.23 11.51 -4.07
CA GLY A 146 4.03 10.68 -4.26
C GLY A 146 2.85 11.50 -4.76
N VAL A 147 2.66 12.72 -4.24
CA VAL A 147 1.64 13.66 -4.73
C VAL A 147 1.91 14.04 -6.19
N ALA A 148 3.18 14.25 -6.58
CA ALA A 148 3.52 14.53 -7.98
C ALA A 148 3.19 13.34 -8.89
N VAL A 149 3.50 12.10 -8.47
CA VAL A 149 3.11 10.86 -9.19
C VAL A 149 1.58 10.78 -9.31
N ALA A 150 0.85 10.98 -8.23
CA ALA A 150 -0.62 10.96 -8.23
C ALA A 150 -1.22 12.00 -9.19
N ARG A 151 -0.68 13.22 -9.23
CA ARG A 151 -1.11 14.27 -10.16
C ARG A 151 -0.85 13.90 -11.61
N ARG A 152 0.30 13.30 -11.91
CA ARG A 152 0.62 12.79 -13.25
C ARG A 152 -0.30 11.64 -13.67
N ALA A 153 -0.75 10.83 -12.72
CA ALA A 153 -1.74 9.77 -12.91
C ALA A 153 -3.18 10.30 -13.00
N TRP A 154 -3.40 11.64 -12.93
CA TRP A 154 -4.72 12.26 -12.92
C TRP A 154 -5.61 11.78 -11.79
N LEU A 155 -5.03 11.41 -10.64
CA LEU A 155 -5.79 11.07 -9.45
C LEU A 155 -6.47 12.32 -8.89
N GLU A 156 -7.69 12.13 -8.43
CA GLU A 156 -8.47 13.14 -7.74
C GLU A 156 -8.54 12.79 -6.24
N ARG A 157 -8.98 13.75 -5.43
CA ARG A 157 -9.13 13.54 -3.98
C ARG A 157 -9.99 12.30 -3.63
N LYS A 158 -11.01 12.01 -4.44
CA LYS A 158 -11.90 10.86 -4.25
C LYS A 158 -11.21 9.50 -4.44
N ASP A 159 -10.10 9.47 -5.21
CA ASP A 159 -9.36 8.26 -5.54
C ASP A 159 -8.31 7.92 -4.46
N VAL A 160 -7.97 8.89 -3.59
CA VAL A 160 -6.90 8.77 -2.60
C VAL A 160 -7.49 8.67 -1.19
N VAL A 161 -7.23 7.56 -0.50
CA VAL A 161 -7.83 7.27 0.81
C VAL A 161 -7.38 8.25 1.89
N ASN A 162 -6.11 8.57 1.96
CA ASN A 162 -5.55 9.42 3.01
C ASN A 162 -5.68 10.93 2.75
N THR A 163 -6.52 11.34 1.80
CA THR A 163 -7.01 12.73 1.69
C THR A 163 -8.29 12.98 2.49
N ARG A 164 -8.87 11.95 3.09
CA ARG A 164 -10.12 12.02 3.84
C ARG A 164 -9.86 12.13 5.35
N PRO A 165 -10.79 12.75 6.11
CA PRO A 165 -10.73 12.66 7.56
C PRO A 165 -10.75 11.19 8.02
N LEU A 166 -10.07 10.89 9.12
CA LEU A 166 -10.00 9.53 9.66
C LEU A 166 -11.39 8.88 9.86
N SER A 167 -12.38 9.67 10.29
CA SER A 167 -13.78 9.21 10.45
C SER A 167 -14.47 8.80 9.15
N LYS A 168 -13.87 9.13 8.00
CA LYS A 168 -14.38 8.79 6.66
C LYS A 168 -13.36 7.96 5.86
N LEU A 169 -12.40 7.38 6.57
CA LEU A 169 -11.41 6.50 5.95
C LEU A 169 -12.11 5.19 5.56
N GLU A 170 -12.32 5.00 4.26
CA GLU A 170 -12.97 3.81 3.70
C GLU A 170 -11.93 2.69 3.53
N LEU A 171 -11.41 2.19 4.63
CA LEU A 171 -10.59 0.96 4.65
C LEU A 171 -11.47 -0.20 5.14
N LYS A 172 -10.99 -1.42 4.93
CA LYS A 172 -11.60 -2.63 5.51
C LYS A 172 -11.79 -2.48 7.02
N LYS A 173 -12.82 -3.11 7.55
CA LYS A 173 -13.06 -3.23 8.99
C LYS A 173 -12.71 -4.63 9.45
#